data_e8b591b81d8550475632fda823e2a281
#
_entry.id   e8b591b81d8550475632fda823e2a281
#
_cell.length_a   1.000
_cell.length_b   1.000
_cell.length_c   1.000
_cell.angle_alpha   90.00
_cell.angle_beta   90.00
_cell.angle_gamma   90.00
#
_symmetry.space_group_name_H-M   'P 1'
#
loop_
_entity.id
_entity.type
_entity.pdbx_description
1 polymer ?
#
loop_
_entity_poly.entity_id
_entity_poly.type
_entity_poly.pdbx_seq_one_letter_code
_entity_poly.pdbx_strand_id
1 'polypeptide(L)'
;MRKQMIENAAFDVATQGRMVEDVIESALAEIAELQSRMIHCRSVAGIATATGHEAFEHLAQATLGLVGARGRVANCHGVLKETKQFVPGLRTTSFGEGDECPPPSAVQPLRVVA
;
A
#
# COMPACT_ATOMS: atom_id res chain seq x y z
N MET A 1 7.84 24.66 23.25
CA MET A 1 6.59 23.92 23.47
C MET A 1 5.81 23.70 22.19
N ARG A 2 5.55 24.77 21.43
CA ARG A 2 4.85 24.64 20.13
C ARG A 2 5.60 23.75 19.15
N LYS A 3 6.92 23.92 19.05
CA LYS A 3 7.77 23.10 18.18
C LYS A 3 7.65 21.61 18.52
N GLN A 4 7.66 21.26 19.80
CA GLN A 4 7.53 19.88 20.26
C GLN A 4 6.16 19.30 19.92
N MET A 5 5.10 20.11 20.05
CA MET A 5 3.76 19.69 19.68
C MET A 5 3.64 19.40 18.18
N ILE A 6 4.26 20.23 17.36
CA ILE A 6 4.29 20.04 15.90
C ILE A 6 5.05 18.77 15.54
N GLU A 7 6.21 18.56 16.13
CA GLU A 7 7.02 17.34 15.89
C GLU A 7 6.27 16.08 16.30
N ASN A 8 5.60 16.11 17.46
CA ASN A 8 4.82 14.97 17.93
C ASN A 8 3.66 14.65 17.00
N ALA A 9 2.94 15.67 16.55
CA ALA A 9 1.83 15.50 15.63
C ALA A 9 2.30 14.96 14.27
N ALA A 10 3.41 15.46 13.76
CA ALA A 10 3.98 14.99 12.51
C ALA A 10 4.48 13.54 12.64
N PHE A 11 5.07 13.18 13.76
CA PHE A 11 5.48 11.81 14.05
C PHE A 11 4.27 10.85 14.06
N ASP A 12 3.16 11.30 14.65
CA ASP A 12 1.93 10.51 14.67
C ASP A 12 1.40 10.25 13.26
N VAL A 13 1.45 11.25 12.39
CA VAL A 13 1.05 11.10 10.97
C VAL A 13 1.95 10.07 10.28
N ALA A 14 3.26 10.18 10.43
CA ALA A 14 4.21 9.26 9.81
C ALA A 14 4.00 7.82 10.29
N THR A 15 3.78 7.64 11.59
CA THR A 15 3.53 6.33 12.18
C THR A 15 2.24 5.72 11.64
N GLN A 16 1.17 6.50 11.59
CA GLN A 16 -0.11 6.03 11.06
C GLN A 16 -0.01 5.69 9.57
N GLY A 17 0.75 6.48 8.81
CA GLY A 17 0.98 6.20 7.39
C GLY A 17 1.64 4.83 7.18
N ARG A 18 2.65 4.49 7.98
CA ARG A 18 3.28 3.18 7.92
C ARG A 18 2.30 2.05 8.27
N MET A 19 1.44 2.28 9.25
CA MET A 19 0.41 1.30 9.62
C MET A 19 -0.57 1.05 8.47
N VAL A 20 -0.96 2.09 7.74
CA VAL A 20 -1.84 1.95 6.58
C VAL A 20 -1.15 1.12 5.48
N GLU A 21 0.12 1.40 5.21
CA GLU A 21 0.91 0.64 4.23
C GLU A 21 0.96 -0.86 4.61
N ASP A 22 1.23 -1.16 5.88
CA ASP A 22 1.30 -2.54 6.38
C ASP A 22 -0.05 -3.24 6.27
N VAL A 23 -1.14 -2.56 6.56
CA VAL A 23 -2.50 -3.12 6.45
C VAL A 23 -2.84 -3.44 4.98
N ILE A 24 -2.45 -2.58 4.05
CA ILE A 24 -2.67 -2.83 2.61
C ILE A 24 -1.85 -4.05 2.16
N GLU A 25 -0.58 -4.15 2.57
CA GLU A 25 0.25 -5.31 2.27
C GLU A 25 -0.38 -6.60 2.82
N SER A 26 -0.87 -6.56 4.06
CA SER A 26 -1.55 -7.70 4.67
C SER A 26 -2.83 -8.06 3.92
N ALA A 27 -3.61 -7.07 3.50
CA ALA A 27 -4.84 -7.31 2.74
C ALA A 27 -4.54 -7.98 1.40
N LEU A 28 -3.48 -7.55 0.70
CA LEU A 28 -3.06 -8.18 -0.55
C LEU A 28 -2.67 -9.65 -0.33
N ALA A 29 -1.93 -9.94 0.73
CA ALA A 29 -1.55 -11.30 1.08
C ALA A 29 -2.79 -12.17 1.40
N GLU A 30 -3.75 -11.63 2.13
CA GLU A 30 -4.99 -12.34 2.48
C GLU A 30 -5.86 -12.61 1.26
N ILE A 31 -5.94 -11.68 0.30
CA ILE A 31 -6.67 -11.92 -0.95
C ILE A 31 -6.00 -13.03 -1.77
N ALA A 32 -4.67 -13.05 -1.83
CA ALA A 32 -3.94 -14.12 -2.51
C ALA A 32 -4.24 -15.47 -1.87
N GLU A 33 -4.31 -15.54 -0.56
CA GLU A 33 -4.68 -16.75 0.17
C GLU A 33 -6.13 -17.17 -0.12
N LEU A 34 -7.06 -16.22 -0.15
CA LEU A 34 -8.45 -16.49 -0.51
C LEU A 34 -8.53 -17.11 -1.91
N GLN A 35 -7.83 -16.53 -2.89
CA GLN A 35 -7.79 -17.06 -4.25
C GLN A 35 -7.29 -18.51 -4.27
N SER A 36 -6.22 -18.80 -3.56
CA SER A 36 -5.67 -20.15 -3.45
C SER A 36 -6.67 -21.13 -2.88
N ARG A 37 -7.37 -20.75 -1.82
CA ARG A 37 -8.40 -21.59 -1.18
C ARG A 37 -9.62 -21.80 -2.07
N MET A 38 -10.01 -20.78 -2.84
CA MET A 38 -11.09 -20.91 -3.82
C MET A 38 -10.75 -21.95 -4.89
N ILE A 39 -9.53 -21.91 -5.41
CA ILE A 39 -9.05 -22.87 -6.40
C ILE A 39 -9.08 -24.29 -5.82
N HIS A 40 -8.56 -24.46 -4.61
CA HIS A 40 -8.54 -25.75 -3.94
C HIS A 40 -9.95 -26.30 -3.71
N CYS A 41 -10.85 -25.48 -3.22
CA CYS A 41 -12.25 -25.87 -2.98
C CYS A 41 -12.93 -26.35 -4.27
N ARG A 42 -12.73 -25.65 -5.37
CA ARG A 42 -13.27 -26.01 -6.68
C ARG A 42 -12.71 -27.34 -7.17
N SER A 43 -11.42 -27.55 -6.97
CA SER A 43 -10.75 -28.82 -7.34
C SER A 43 -11.33 -29.98 -6.56
N VAL A 44 -11.48 -29.86 -5.25
CA VAL A 44 -12.05 -30.88 -4.38
C VAL A 44 -13.52 -31.20 -4.76
N ALA A 45 -14.29 -30.15 -5.06
CA ALA A 45 -15.71 -30.28 -5.41
C ALA A 45 -15.94 -30.75 -6.86
N GLY A 46 -14.90 -30.80 -7.69
CA GLY A 46 -15.02 -31.21 -9.10
C GLY A 46 -15.84 -30.21 -9.94
N ILE A 47 -15.82 -28.94 -9.61
CA ILE A 47 -16.58 -27.88 -10.29
C ILE A 47 -15.88 -27.49 -11.60
N ALA A 48 -16.65 -27.40 -12.69
CA ALA A 48 -16.11 -26.96 -13.98
C ALA A 48 -15.58 -25.52 -13.93
N THR A 49 -14.55 -25.24 -14.71
CA THR A 49 -13.87 -23.94 -14.73
C THR A 49 -14.83 -22.77 -14.97
N ALA A 50 -15.79 -22.93 -15.88
CA ALA A 50 -16.72 -21.84 -16.20
C ALA A 50 -17.75 -21.56 -15.09
N THR A 51 -18.04 -22.53 -14.23
CA THR A 51 -19.03 -22.36 -13.16
C THR A 51 -18.47 -21.47 -12.07
N GLY A 52 -19.10 -20.33 -11.82
CA GLY A 52 -18.65 -19.39 -10.78
C GLY A 52 -17.40 -18.61 -11.14
N HIS A 53 -16.99 -18.60 -12.41
CA HIS A 53 -15.83 -17.83 -12.89
C HIS A 53 -15.90 -16.35 -12.49
N GLU A 54 -17.09 -15.79 -12.43
CA GLU A 54 -17.34 -14.41 -12.05
C GLU A 54 -16.78 -14.06 -10.66
N ALA A 55 -16.75 -15.02 -9.73
CA ALA A 55 -16.15 -14.80 -8.42
C ALA A 55 -14.66 -14.44 -8.54
N PHE A 56 -13.95 -15.09 -9.45
CA PHE A 56 -12.53 -14.78 -9.71
C PHE A 56 -12.38 -13.41 -10.37
N GLU A 57 -13.29 -13.04 -11.27
CA GLU A 57 -13.26 -11.70 -11.87
C GLU A 57 -13.43 -10.61 -10.82
N HIS A 58 -14.38 -10.77 -9.89
CA HIS A 58 -14.55 -9.81 -8.80
C HIS A 58 -13.36 -9.77 -7.88
N LEU A 59 -12.76 -10.91 -7.56
CA LEU A 59 -11.56 -10.95 -6.73
C LEU A 59 -10.37 -10.26 -7.40
N ALA A 60 -10.22 -10.43 -8.70
CA ALA A 60 -9.19 -9.73 -9.48
C ALA A 60 -9.39 -8.20 -9.41
N GLN A 61 -10.63 -7.73 -9.51
CA GLN A 61 -10.93 -6.31 -9.38
C GLN A 61 -10.63 -5.79 -7.96
N ALA A 62 -10.91 -6.57 -6.94
CA ALA A 62 -10.56 -6.22 -5.57
C ALA A 62 -9.04 -6.09 -5.40
N THR A 63 -8.27 -7.02 -5.97
CA THR A 63 -6.81 -6.95 -5.97
C THR A 63 -6.33 -5.68 -6.68
N LEU A 64 -6.87 -5.39 -7.84
CA LEU A 64 -6.54 -4.18 -8.60
C LEU A 64 -6.84 -2.92 -7.79
N GLY A 65 -7.97 -2.87 -7.10
CA GLY A 65 -8.35 -1.76 -6.23
C GLY A 65 -7.33 -1.54 -5.10
N LEU A 66 -6.87 -2.62 -4.46
CA LEU A 66 -5.86 -2.53 -3.41
C LEU A 66 -4.50 -2.10 -3.96
N VAL A 67 -4.11 -2.57 -5.13
CA VAL A 67 -2.87 -2.12 -5.79
C VAL A 67 -2.96 -0.63 -6.11
N GLY A 68 -4.11 -0.16 -6.57
CA GLY A 68 -4.37 1.27 -6.77
C GLY A 68 -4.27 2.07 -5.49
N ALA A 69 -4.89 1.59 -4.42
CA ALA A 69 -4.82 2.23 -3.10
C ALA A 69 -3.37 2.28 -2.58
N ARG A 70 -2.62 1.20 -2.75
CA ARG A 70 -1.20 1.12 -2.38
C ARG A 70 -0.39 2.23 -3.05
N GLY A 71 -0.57 2.41 -4.35
CA GLY A 71 0.09 3.48 -5.10
C GLY A 71 -0.30 4.87 -4.63
N ARG A 72 -1.59 5.08 -4.32
CA ARG A 72 -2.08 6.36 -3.82
C ARG A 72 -1.52 6.70 -2.43
N VAL A 73 -1.41 5.71 -1.55
CA VAL A 73 -0.83 5.91 -0.23
C VAL A 73 0.65 6.27 -0.35
N ALA A 74 1.39 5.62 -1.24
CA ALA A 74 2.79 5.96 -1.52
C ALA A 74 2.92 7.41 -2.01
N ASN A 75 2.05 7.84 -2.92
CA ASN A 75 2.03 9.22 -3.41
C ASN A 75 1.67 10.22 -2.30
N CYS A 76 0.72 9.88 -1.45
CA CYS A 76 0.35 10.70 -0.29
C CYS A 76 1.57 10.90 0.62
N HIS A 77 2.30 9.82 0.91
CA HIS A 77 3.53 9.88 1.70
C HIS A 77 4.55 10.83 1.06
N GLY A 78 4.76 10.74 -0.25
CA GLY A 78 5.68 11.62 -0.98
C GLY A 78 5.30 13.08 -0.87
N VAL A 79 4.01 13.42 -1.00
CA VAL A 79 3.51 14.79 -0.87
C VAL A 79 3.69 15.28 0.57
N LEU A 80 3.42 14.46 1.57
CA LEU A 80 3.63 14.83 2.97
C LEU A 80 5.10 15.10 3.28
N LYS A 81 6.00 14.31 2.71
CA LYS A 81 7.44 14.51 2.85
C LYS A 81 7.87 15.86 2.28
N GLU A 82 7.34 16.25 1.13
CA GLU A 82 7.59 17.57 0.53
C GLU A 82 6.97 18.68 1.37
N THR A 83 5.76 18.51 1.86
CA THR A 83 5.03 19.47 2.68
C THR A 83 5.77 19.80 3.96
N LYS A 84 6.52 18.85 4.51
CA LYS A 84 7.33 19.03 5.71
C LYS A 84 8.27 20.25 5.61
N GLN A 85 8.75 20.57 4.41
CA GLN A 85 9.63 21.70 4.17
C GLN A 85 8.97 23.04 4.48
N PHE A 86 7.64 23.11 4.42
CA PHE A 86 6.87 24.32 4.67
C PHE A 86 6.41 24.47 6.12
N VAL A 87 6.71 23.47 6.96
CA VAL A 87 6.33 23.49 8.37
C VAL A 87 7.53 23.91 9.21
N PRO A 88 7.39 25.01 10.00
CA PRO A 88 8.48 25.47 10.85
C PRO A 88 8.97 24.38 11.80
N GLY A 89 10.29 24.18 11.81
CA GLY A 89 10.92 23.18 12.69
C GLY A 89 10.98 21.78 12.16
N LEU A 90 10.39 21.48 10.99
CA LEU A 90 10.38 20.12 10.44
C LEU A 90 11.31 19.93 9.23
N ARG A 91 11.98 20.97 8.75
CA ARG A 91 12.77 20.91 7.50
C ARG A 91 13.86 19.84 7.53
N THR A 92 14.48 19.61 8.68
CA THR A 92 15.58 18.68 8.84
C THR A 92 15.21 17.44 9.65
N THR A 93 13.95 17.33 10.08
CA THR A 93 13.50 16.22 10.89
C THR A 93 13.17 15.02 10.00
N SER A 94 13.73 13.87 10.34
CA SER A 94 13.44 12.60 9.65
C SER A 94 12.54 11.75 10.52
N PHE A 95 11.55 11.10 9.89
CA PHE A 95 10.63 10.17 10.55
C PHE A 95 10.75 8.76 9.96
N GLY A 96 11.90 8.44 9.38
CA GLY A 96 12.14 7.13 8.77
C GLY A 96 11.71 7.01 7.31
N GLU A 97 11.39 8.14 6.65
CA GLU A 97 10.90 8.13 5.27
C GLU A 97 11.98 7.85 4.22
N GLY A 98 13.25 8.01 4.58
CA GLY A 98 14.34 8.00 3.60
C GLY A 98 14.51 6.69 2.85
N ASP A 99 14.32 5.58 3.55
CA ASP A 99 14.56 4.24 3.00
C ASP A 99 13.28 3.53 2.55
N GLU A 100 12.12 4.02 2.97
CA GLU A 100 10.83 3.36 2.76
C GLU A 100 10.09 3.84 1.53
N CYS A 101 10.31 5.08 1.13
CA CYS A 101 9.64 5.68 -0.04
C CYS A 101 10.67 6.38 -0.91
N PRO A 102 11.18 5.72 -1.97
CA PRO A 102 12.01 6.43 -2.94
C PRO A 102 11.21 7.55 -3.61
N PRO A 103 11.88 8.64 -4.03
CA PRO A 103 11.19 9.71 -4.76
C PRO A 103 10.43 9.15 -5.97
N PRO A 104 9.25 9.69 -6.32
CA PRO A 104 8.50 9.21 -7.49
C PRO A 104 9.33 9.17 -8.78
N SER A 105 10.29 10.06 -8.92
CA SER A 105 11.21 10.09 -10.06
C SER A 105 12.21 8.94 -10.08
N ALA A 106 12.42 8.24 -8.97
CA ALA A 106 13.33 7.10 -8.86
C ALA A 106 12.61 5.76 -9.07
N VAL A 107 11.29 5.76 -9.13
CA VAL A 107 10.51 4.54 -9.38
C VAL A 107 10.60 4.21 -10.85
N GLN A 108 11.37 3.20 -11.19
CA GLN A 108 11.42 2.71 -12.57
C GLN A 108 10.26 1.75 -12.80
N PRO A 109 9.61 1.82 -13.97
CA PRO A 109 8.56 0.86 -14.28
C PRO A 109 9.16 -0.54 -14.31
N LEU A 110 8.41 -1.50 -13.76
CA LEU A 110 8.77 -2.91 -13.81
C LEU A 110 8.92 -3.33 -15.28
N ARG A 111 10.11 -3.78 -15.64
CA ARG A 111 10.33 -4.35 -16.97
C ARG A 111 9.92 -5.82 -16.93
N VAL A 112 9.06 -6.17 -17.87
CA VAL A 112 8.79 -7.58 -18.13
C VAL A 112 10.04 -8.13 -18.81
N VAL A 113 10.77 -8.98 -18.10
CA VAL A 113 11.89 -9.70 -18.69
C VAL A 113 11.30 -10.94 -19.34
N ALA A 114 11.26 -10.89 -20.65
CA ALA A 114 10.82 -12.05 -21.43
C ALA A 114 11.97 -13.04 -21.59
#